data_f2f207e16fa82213f63169fed6e63375
#
_entry.id   f2f207e16fa82213f63169fed6e63375
#
_cell.length_a   1.000
_cell.length_b   1.000
_cell.length_c   1.000
_cell.angle_alpha   90.00
_cell.angle_beta   90.00
_cell.angle_gamma   90.00
#
_symmetry.space_group_name_H-M   'P 1'
#
loop_
_entity.id
_entity.type
_entity.pdbx_description
1 polymer ?
#
loop_
_entity_poly.entity_id
_entity_poly.type
_entity_poly.pdbx_seq_one_letter_code
_entity_poly.pdbx_strand_id
1 'polypeptide(L)'
;MANTCRICGNSKENKTFVAKEMMYGLRDTFEYFECAKCGCLQISEIPSDMSKYYPGDYYSFDTYDGKKFEGTKGAIKKKQYEYAAIGGIVYKNTLAHLIGKKEYEIFNELDVTKATSILDVGCGNGRNFLYP
;
A
#
# COMPACT_ATOMS: atom_id res chain seq x y z
N MET A 1 9.91 28.99 -6.57
CA MET A 1 9.26 29.09 -5.24
C MET A 1 9.87 28.03 -4.33
N ALA A 2 10.05 28.31 -3.04
CA ALA A 2 10.60 27.28 -2.15
C ALA A 2 9.57 26.18 -1.93
N ASN A 3 9.98 24.92 -2.09
CA ASN A 3 9.13 23.75 -1.85
C ASN A 3 8.82 23.63 -0.35
N THR A 4 7.56 23.87 0.03
CA THR A 4 7.11 23.75 1.43
C THR A 4 6.54 22.36 1.67
N CYS A 5 7.08 21.67 2.67
CA CYS A 5 6.61 20.34 3.05
C CYS A 5 5.16 20.38 3.55
N ARG A 6 4.27 19.64 2.89
CA ARG A 6 2.84 19.54 3.25
C ARG A 6 2.58 18.81 4.57
N ILE A 7 3.59 18.11 5.09
CA ILE A 7 3.48 17.33 6.34
C ILE A 7 3.92 18.15 7.55
N CYS A 8 5.09 18.79 7.49
CA CYS A 8 5.68 19.47 8.66
C CYS A 8 5.92 20.97 8.48
N GLY A 9 5.54 21.55 7.34
CA GLY A 9 5.67 22.99 7.03
C GLY A 9 7.10 23.48 6.76
N ASN A 10 8.11 22.60 6.75
CA ASN A 10 9.48 23.02 6.47
C ASN A 10 9.65 23.46 5.02
N SER A 11 10.31 24.61 4.79
CA SER A 11 10.61 25.13 3.45
C SER A 11 12.11 25.35 3.20
N LYS A 12 12.96 24.91 4.16
CA LYS A 12 14.40 25.17 4.10
C LYS A 12 15.15 23.88 3.80
N GLU A 13 16.23 24.00 2.99
CA GLU A 13 17.21 22.96 2.73
C GLU A 13 16.62 21.65 2.13
N ASN A 14 15.44 21.75 1.51
CA ASN A 14 14.82 20.60 0.85
C ASN A 14 15.60 20.25 -0.42
N LYS A 15 15.92 18.97 -0.59
CA LYS A 15 16.65 18.46 -1.74
C LYS A 15 15.68 18.11 -2.87
N THR A 16 15.95 18.61 -4.08
CA THR A 16 15.09 18.36 -5.24
C THR A 16 15.61 17.24 -6.12
N PHE A 17 14.69 16.54 -6.78
CA PHE A 17 14.96 15.44 -7.70
C PHE A 17 14.03 15.57 -8.91
N VAL A 18 14.50 15.10 -10.06
CA VAL A 18 13.70 15.03 -11.27
C VAL A 18 13.42 13.56 -11.60
N ALA A 19 12.16 13.22 -11.79
CA ALA A 19 11.72 11.89 -12.20
C ALA A 19 10.85 11.98 -13.46
N LYS A 20 10.77 10.87 -14.19
CA LYS A 20 9.91 10.77 -15.38
C LYS A 20 8.82 9.72 -15.14
N GLU A 21 7.64 9.97 -15.68
CA GLU A 21 6.60 8.96 -15.75
C GLU A 21 7.11 7.78 -16.60
N MET A 22 7.01 6.57 -16.05
CA MET A 22 7.54 5.36 -16.69
C MET A 22 6.50 4.24 -16.79
N MET A 23 5.36 4.36 -16.12
CA MET A 23 4.36 3.29 -16.04
C MET A 23 3.58 3.17 -17.36
N TYR A 24 3.13 4.29 -17.89
CA TYR A 24 2.38 4.37 -19.17
C TYR A 24 3.23 4.84 -20.35
N GLY A 25 4.50 5.16 -20.11
CA GLY A 25 5.43 5.58 -21.15
C GLY A 25 5.23 7.00 -21.65
N LEU A 26 4.51 7.84 -20.92
CA LEU A 26 4.26 9.24 -21.27
C LEU A 26 5.54 10.07 -21.20
N ARG A 27 6.50 9.65 -20.34
CA ARG A 27 7.79 10.33 -20.14
C ARG A 27 7.69 11.76 -19.66
N ASP A 28 6.54 12.18 -19.17
CA ASP A 28 6.38 13.47 -18.53
C ASP A 28 7.35 13.61 -17.35
N THR A 29 7.89 14.80 -17.20
CA THR A 29 8.90 15.09 -16.19
C THR A 29 8.25 15.77 -14.98
N PHE A 30 8.58 15.26 -13.78
CA PHE A 30 8.11 15.79 -12.49
C PHE A 30 9.29 16.15 -11.61
N GLU A 31 9.16 17.26 -10.91
CA GLU A 31 10.05 17.59 -9.81
C GLU A 31 9.49 17.06 -8.50
N TYR A 32 10.35 16.41 -7.73
CA TYR A 32 10.10 15.97 -6.37
C TYR A 32 11.06 16.65 -5.42
N PHE A 33 10.70 16.76 -4.17
CA PHE A 33 11.61 17.16 -3.12
C PHE A 33 11.52 16.27 -1.90
N GLU A 34 12.66 16.07 -1.25
CA GLU A 34 12.78 15.44 0.05
C GLU A 34 12.88 16.53 1.12
N CYS A 35 12.00 16.45 2.11
CA CYS A 35 12.00 17.40 3.20
C CYS A 35 13.18 17.18 4.13
N ALA A 36 14.04 18.18 4.30
CA ALA A 36 15.22 18.11 5.17
C ALA A 36 14.87 17.87 6.65
N LYS A 37 13.64 18.23 7.07
CA LYS A 37 13.21 18.08 8.47
C LYS A 37 12.59 16.73 8.79
N CYS A 38 11.71 16.20 7.92
CA CYS A 38 10.95 14.97 8.21
C CYS A 38 11.22 13.83 7.24
N GLY A 39 12.08 14.01 6.23
CA GLY A 39 12.42 12.97 5.24
C GLY A 39 11.29 12.65 4.24
N CYS A 40 10.15 13.33 4.31
CA CYS A 40 9.04 13.04 3.42
C CYS A 40 9.37 13.43 1.98
N LEU A 41 9.30 12.49 1.04
CA LEU A 41 9.42 12.74 -0.40
C LEU A 41 8.07 13.16 -0.96
N GLN A 42 8.03 14.29 -1.67
CA GLN A 42 6.80 14.87 -2.21
C GLN A 42 7.02 15.39 -3.62
N ILE A 43 5.99 15.31 -4.47
CA ILE A 43 5.96 16.03 -5.74
C ILE A 43 5.86 17.54 -5.46
N SER A 44 6.67 18.36 -6.15
CA SER A 44 6.68 19.81 -5.97
C SER A 44 5.35 20.41 -6.39
N GLU A 45 4.86 20.05 -7.58
CA GLU A 45 3.58 20.48 -8.11
C GLU A 45 2.74 19.29 -8.51
N ILE A 46 1.51 19.20 -7.99
CA ILE A 46 0.55 18.16 -8.38
C ILE A 46 -0.07 18.58 -9.70
N PRO A 47 -0.02 17.73 -10.76
CA PRO A 47 -0.66 18.03 -12.03
C PRO A 47 -2.14 18.36 -11.87
N SER A 48 -2.60 19.39 -12.56
CA SER A 48 -4.02 19.79 -12.55
C SER A 48 -4.93 18.74 -13.18
N ASP A 49 -4.42 18.00 -14.17
CA ASP A 49 -5.09 16.85 -14.79
C ASP A 49 -4.32 15.56 -14.47
N MET A 50 -4.91 14.75 -13.59
CA MET A 50 -4.36 13.45 -13.20
C MET A 50 -4.89 12.31 -14.06
N SER A 51 -5.91 12.53 -14.90
CA SER A 51 -6.60 11.46 -15.63
C SER A 51 -5.69 10.68 -16.57
N LYS A 52 -4.69 11.34 -17.17
CA LYS A 52 -3.72 10.68 -18.04
C LYS A 52 -2.73 9.78 -17.31
N TYR A 53 -2.55 9.97 -15.97
CA TYR A 53 -1.69 9.13 -15.12
C TYR A 53 -2.48 8.08 -14.37
N TYR A 54 -3.81 8.25 -14.32
CA TYR A 54 -4.75 7.31 -13.69
C TYR A 54 -5.93 7.10 -14.63
N PRO A 55 -5.73 6.41 -15.78
CA PRO A 55 -6.81 6.14 -16.72
C PRO A 55 -7.91 5.31 -16.05
N GLY A 56 -9.12 5.30 -16.63
CA GLY A 56 -10.29 4.64 -16.04
C GLY A 56 -10.14 3.13 -15.82
N ASP A 57 -9.20 2.49 -16.50
CA ASP A 57 -8.82 1.08 -16.35
C ASP A 57 -7.61 0.88 -15.41
N TYR A 58 -7.25 1.91 -14.63
CA TYR A 58 -6.18 1.78 -13.66
C TYR A 58 -6.53 0.73 -12.60
N TYR A 59 -5.66 -0.27 -12.45
CA TYR A 59 -5.90 -1.49 -11.65
C TYR A 59 -6.35 -1.24 -10.20
N SER A 60 -5.99 -0.09 -9.60
CA SER A 60 -6.42 0.26 -8.23
C SER A 60 -7.86 0.74 -8.14
N PHE A 61 -8.53 1.01 -9.28
CA PHE A 61 -9.94 1.38 -9.33
C PHE A 61 -10.86 0.17 -9.55
N ASP A 62 -10.28 -1.00 -9.83
CA ASP A 62 -11.05 -2.23 -9.98
C ASP A 62 -11.83 -2.53 -8.68
N THR A 63 -13.12 -2.83 -8.83
CA THR A 63 -13.93 -3.24 -7.68
C THR A 63 -13.59 -4.67 -7.31
N TYR A 64 -13.18 -4.89 -6.06
CA TYR A 64 -12.99 -6.23 -5.53
C TYR A 64 -14.34 -6.80 -5.06
N ASP A 65 -14.79 -7.89 -5.68
CA ASP A 65 -16.11 -8.50 -5.46
C ASP A 65 -16.19 -9.53 -4.32
N GLY A 66 -15.06 -9.84 -3.69
CA GLY A 66 -15.01 -10.77 -2.55
C GLY A 66 -15.21 -12.25 -2.90
N LYS A 67 -15.59 -12.61 -4.13
CA LYS A 67 -15.91 -13.99 -4.55
C LYS A 67 -14.86 -15.04 -4.17
N LYS A 68 -13.60 -14.61 -4.04
CA LYS A 68 -12.49 -15.49 -3.62
C LYS A 68 -12.74 -16.18 -2.29
N PHE A 69 -13.55 -15.58 -1.42
CA PHE A 69 -13.82 -16.06 -0.06
C PHE A 69 -15.23 -16.67 0.10
N GLU A 70 -15.96 -16.87 -1.00
CA GLU A 70 -17.27 -17.48 -0.98
C GLU A 70 -17.22 -19.02 -0.96
N GLY A 71 -18.27 -19.63 -0.42
CA GLY A 71 -18.42 -21.07 -0.32
C GLY A 71 -17.41 -21.75 0.61
N THR A 72 -17.42 -23.08 0.63
CA THR A 72 -16.56 -23.87 1.54
C THR A 72 -15.07 -23.71 1.27
N LYS A 73 -14.67 -23.64 -0.01
CA LYS A 73 -13.28 -23.35 -0.38
C LYS A 73 -12.83 -21.95 0.00
N GLY A 74 -13.74 -21.00 -0.10
CA GLY A 74 -13.51 -19.60 0.33
C GLY A 74 -13.32 -19.50 1.85
N ALA A 75 -14.14 -20.21 2.63
CA ALA A 75 -14.01 -20.26 4.09
C ALA A 75 -12.66 -20.86 4.54
N ILE A 76 -12.18 -21.91 3.85
CA ILE A 76 -10.85 -22.47 4.12
C ILE A 76 -9.74 -21.44 3.82
N LYS A 77 -9.82 -20.78 2.65
CA LYS A 77 -8.86 -19.72 2.29
C LYS A 77 -8.84 -18.58 3.31
N LYS A 78 -10.02 -18.14 3.73
CA LYS A 78 -10.17 -17.10 4.76
C LYS A 78 -9.42 -17.47 6.03
N LYS A 79 -9.63 -18.69 6.55
CA LYS A 79 -8.92 -19.20 7.73
C LYS A 79 -7.41 -19.31 7.50
N GLN A 80 -6.97 -19.71 6.31
CA GLN A 80 -5.55 -19.75 5.98
C GLN A 80 -4.91 -18.36 6.04
N TYR A 81 -5.59 -17.34 5.51
CA TYR A 81 -5.09 -15.97 5.53
C TYR A 81 -5.10 -15.38 6.95
N GLU A 82 -6.20 -15.59 7.69
CA GLU A 82 -6.28 -15.21 9.09
C GLU A 82 -5.12 -15.83 9.91
N TYR A 83 -4.87 -17.12 9.69
CA TYR A 83 -3.78 -17.82 10.37
C TYR A 83 -2.40 -17.30 9.94
N ALA A 84 -2.20 -16.97 8.66
CA ALA A 84 -0.97 -16.36 8.18
C ALA A 84 -0.74 -14.96 8.78
N ALA A 85 -1.80 -14.19 8.94
CA ALA A 85 -1.71 -12.82 9.45
C ALA A 85 -1.51 -12.71 10.96
N ILE A 86 -2.20 -13.56 11.75
CA ILE A 86 -2.26 -13.44 13.21
C ILE A 86 -1.97 -14.74 13.97
N GLY A 87 -1.50 -15.78 13.28
CA GLY A 87 -1.20 -17.10 13.88
C GLY A 87 0.03 -17.13 14.79
N GLY A 88 0.83 -16.08 14.80
CA GLY A 88 1.99 -15.93 15.68
C GLY A 88 3.02 -17.06 15.53
N ILE A 89 3.65 -17.43 16.64
CA ILE A 89 4.68 -18.49 16.70
C ILE A 89 4.12 -19.84 16.24
N VAL A 90 2.83 -20.12 16.52
CA VAL A 90 2.20 -21.39 16.14
C VAL A 90 2.14 -21.54 14.63
N TYR A 91 1.86 -20.46 13.90
CA TYR A 91 1.89 -20.46 12.44
C TYR A 91 3.30 -20.77 11.91
N LYS A 92 4.33 -20.10 12.43
CA LYS A 92 5.72 -20.27 11.99
C LYS A 92 6.25 -21.70 12.20
N ASN A 93 5.72 -22.43 13.17
CA ASN A 93 6.15 -23.78 13.54
C ASN A 93 5.31 -24.90 12.88
N THR A 94 4.41 -24.58 11.97
CA THR A 94 3.54 -25.56 11.31
C THR A 94 3.75 -25.62 9.81
N LEU A 95 3.34 -26.73 9.18
CA LEU A 95 3.28 -26.89 7.71
C LEU A 95 2.44 -25.78 7.03
N ALA A 96 1.57 -25.12 7.77
CA ALA A 96 0.79 -23.98 7.28
C ALA A 96 1.68 -22.81 6.78
N HIS A 97 2.87 -22.64 7.36
CA HIS A 97 3.86 -21.68 6.90
C HIS A 97 4.32 -21.96 5.45
N LEU A 98 4.40 -23.22 5.03
CA LEU A 98 4.79 -23.60 3.66
C LEU A 98 3.67 -23.35 2.63
N ILE A 99 2.41 -23.34 3.09
CA ILE A 99 1.21 -23.20 2.25
C ILE A 99 0.64 -21.79 2.37
N GLY A 100 1.08 -21.02 3.36
CA GLY A 100 0.59 -19.68 3.67
C GLY A 100 0.94 -18.65 2.60
N LYS A 101 0.18 -17.57 2.61
CA LYS A 101 0.44 -16.40 1.77
C LYS A 101 1.48 -15.52 2.46
N LYS A 102 2.71 -15.55 1.96
CA LYS A 102 3.84 -14.73 2.48
C LYS A 102 3.50 -13.23 2.60
N GLU A 103 2.60 -12.74 1.75
CA GLU A 103 2.12 -11.36 1.76
C GLU A 103 1.53 -10.92 3.12
N TYR A 104 1.03 -11.86 3.92
CA TYR A 104 0.38 -11.58 5.21
C TYR A 104 1.27 -11.89 6.42
N GLU A 105 2.43 -12.49 6.21
CA GLU A 105 3.39 -12.79 7.28
C GLU A 105 3.91 -11.55 7.98
N ILE A 106 3.93 -10.41 7.28
CA ILE A 106 4.32 -9.12 7.84
C ILE A 106 3.46 -8.73 9.06
N PHE A 107 2.17 -9.06 9.05
CA PHE A 107 1.29 -8.78 10.20
C PHE A 107 1.67 -9.61 11.41
N ASN A 108 2.15 -10.83 11.18
CA ASN A 108 2.70 -11.69 12.24
C ASN A 108 4.01 -11.15 12.81
N GLU A 109 4.87 -10.56 11.95
CA GLU A 109 6.13 -9.96 12.37
C GLU A 109 5.91 -8.69 13.19
N LEU A 110 4.80 -8.00 12.94
CA LEU A 110 4.39 -6.79 13.65
C LEU A 110 3.49 -7.07 14.87
N ASP A 111 3.34 -8.33 15.27
CA ASP A 111 2.47 -8.76 16.39
C ASP A 111 1.02 -8.24 16.27
N VAL A 112 0.51 -8.14 15.05
CA VAL A 112 -0.86 -7.71 14.78
C VAL A 112 -1.84 -8.74 15.33
N THR A 113 -2.90 -8.27 15.98
CA THR A 113 -4.00 -9.06 16.53
C THR A 113 -5.34 -8.59 15.98
N LYS A 114 -6.42 -9.31 16.26
CA LYS A 114 -7.79 -8.88 15.89
C LYS A 114 -8.22 -7.54 16.54
N ALA A 115 -7.55 -7.12 17.60
CA ALA A 115 -7.82 -5.86 18.30
C ALA A 115 -6.95 -4.70 17.76
N THR A 116 -6.02 -4.96 16.85
CA THR A 116 -5.11 -3.95 16.31
C THR A 116 -5.84 -3.09 15.27
N SER A 117 -5.80 -1.78 15.46
CA SER A 117 -6.25 -0.83 14.44
C SER A 117 -5.17 -0.60 13.41
N ILE A 118 -5.51 -0.71 12.13
CA ILE A 118 -4.57 -0.54 11.01
C ILE A 118 -5.07 0.60 10.11
N LEU A 119 -4.15 1.50 9.75
CA LEU A 119 -4.37 2.50 8.71
C LEU A 119 -3.47 2.17 7.51
N ASP A 120 -4.08 1.93 6.36
CA ASP A 120 -3.37 1.77 5.09
C ASP A 120 -3.56 3.02 4.22
N VAL A 121 -2.47 3.74 3.99
CA VAL A 121 -2.46 4.92 3.13
C VAL A 121 -2.13 4.48 1.71
N GLY A 122 -3.06 4.69 0.78
CA GLY A 122 -2.93 4.22 -0.60
C GLY A 122 -3.40 2.77 -0.79
N CYS A 123 -4.39 2.35 -0.04
CA CYS A 123 -4.93 0.98 -0.03
C CYS A 123 -5.49 0.49 -1.39
N GLY A 124 -5.53 1.35 -2.42
CA GLY A 124 -6.13 1.03 -3.71
C GLY A 124 -7.60 0.65 -3.57
N ASN A 125 -7.99 -0.52 -4.07
CA ASN A 125 -9.36 -1.03 -3.95
C ASN A 125 -9.66 -1.69 -2.57
N GLY A 126 -8.80 -1.53 -1.60
CA GLY A 126 -8.97 -2.07 -0.25
C GLY A 126 -8.84 -3.59 -0.15
N ARG A 127 -8.41 -4.28 -1.18
CA ARG A 127 -8.34 -5.75 -1.24
C ARG A 127 -7.61 -6.38 -0.06
N ASN A 128 -6.61 -5.70 0.49
CA ASN A 128 -5.81 -6.20 1.61
C ASN A 128 -6.56 -6.16 2.95
N PHE A 129 -7.64 -5.37 3.05
CA PHE A 129 -8.45 -5.20 4.27
C PHE A 129 -9.83 -5.85 4.20
N LEU A 130 -10.20 -6.42 3.06
CA LEU A 130 -11.45 -7.18 2.92
C LEU A 130 -11.29 -8.58 3.54
N TYR A 131 -10.79 -8.61 4.79
CA TYR A 131 -10.89 -9.77 5.67
C TYR A 131 -12.10 -9.59 6.56
N PRO A 132 -12.97 -10.57 6.53
CA PRO A 132 -14.07 -10.60 7.46
C PRO A 132 -13.60 -10.88 8.88
#